data_32af0515243ddd493fd8910888bdd15d
#
_entry.id   32af0515243ddd493fd8910888bdd15d
#
_cell.length_a   1.000
_cell.length_b   1.000
_cell.length_c   1.000
_cell.angle_alpha   90.00
_cell.angle_beta   90.00
_cell.angle_gamma   90.00
#
_symmetry.space_group_name_H-M   'P 1'
#
loop_
_entity.id
_entity.type
_entity.pdbx_description
1 polymer ?
#
loop_
_entity_poly.entity_id
_entity_poly.type
_entity_poly.pdbx_seq_one_letter_code
_entity_poly.pdbx_strand_id
1 'polypeptide(L)'
;QFEDELVKIWNKPKFVKNSNYVITLDRINNLELIEKILNHININEQIKEWQELGIVDDTFKVKEVFENDIYGKKLTKKYEHLPIDTKYFKDLELEILSQFEDLDNALDGWLIKSENYQALNTILPKFKEKVQTIYIDPPFNLDSSDQFLYRTNYKDANWATLLENRLRIAREWLNEKGSIFVRCDYNGNWIVRCLLDEIFGKENFRNELIVRRFKKNVMEKEIKKLPEGLDTIYLYSTSEKFSYINPYKLKSEKREGFWRHMGDSSGQGSPKIFFGKELAPPKGKHWKYSQEKINQMIDEGKLILECRNCGYIHDKSKGLWQGCPECGIDDLIPKYWVEEKIEEVLDSNWSDIYGYSTTWDFPTENSETLLKRVIESTSNKNDLIMDFFLGSGTTTAVAHKLGRKWIGVEMGEHFYSVV
;
A
#
# COMPACT_ATOMS: atom_id res chain seq x y z
N GLN A 1 -7.73 9.46 -44.45
CA GLN A 1 -8.82 8.46 -44.53
C GLN A 1 -8.72 7.44 -43.39
N PHE A 2 -7.53 6.87 -43.11
CA PHE A 2 -7.31 5.93 -41.97
C PHE A 2 -7.38 6.63 -40.64
N GLU A 3 -6.79 7.83 -40.51
CA GLU A 3 -6.87 8.67 -39.31
C GLU A 3 -8.31 9.11 -39.00
N ASP A 4 -9.07 9.48 -40.02
CA ASP A 4 -10.48 9.87 -39.89
C ASP A 4 -11.37 8.70 -39.41
N GLU A 5 -11.06 7.48 -39.80
CA GLU A 5 -11.77 6.28 -39.35
C GLU A 5 -11.40 5.94 -37.89
N LEU A 6 -10.14 6.07 -37.51
CA LEU A 6 -9.71 5.89 -36.11
C LEU A 6 -10.36 6.92 -35.20
N VAL A 7 -10.41 8.21 -35.59
CA VAL A 7 -11.08 9.26 -34.83
C VAL A 7 -12.59 8.97 -34.71
N LYS A 8 -13.22 8.46 -35.74
CA LYS A 8 -14.64 8.04 -35.68
C LYS A 8 -14.86 6.85 -34.75
N ILE A 9 -13.91 5.90 -34.68
CA ILE A 9 -13.96 4.76 -33.73
C ILE A 9 -13.76 5.26 -32.32
N TRP A 10 -12.86 6.20 -32.08
CA TRP A 10 -12.58 6.75 -30.76
C TRP A 10 -13.71 7.64 -30.19
N ASN A 11 -14.42 8.35 -31.08
CA ASN A 11 -15.55 9.21 -30.70
C ASN A 11 -16.91 8.49 -30.64
N LYS A 12 -16.97 7.17 -30.90
CA LYS A 12 -18.20 6.41 -30.67
C LYS A 12 -18.57 6.39 -29.20
N PRO A 13 -19.86 6.57 -28.84
CA PRO A 13 -20.33 6.42 -27.50
C PRO A 13 -19.87 5.06 -26.95
N LYS A 14 -19.22 5.07 -25.80
CA LYS A 14 -18.76 3.84 -25.14
C LYS A 14 -19.88 3.41 -24.21
N PHE A 15 -20.52 2.26 -24.52
CA PHE A 15 -21.61 1.75 -23.71
C PHE A 15 -21.09 0.77 -22.68
N VAL A 16 -21.52 0.95 -21.44
CA VAL A 16 -21.49 -0.12 -20.44
C VAL A 16 -22.57 -1.11 -20.84
N LYS A 17 -22.19 -2.31 -21.24
CA LYS A 17 -23.12 -3.32 -21.73
C LYS A 17 -23.99 -3.89 -20.61
N ASN A 18 -23.39 -4.15 -19.44
CA ASN A 18 -24.05 -4.61 -18.22
C ASN A 18 -23.37 -3.95 -17.02
N SER A 19 -24.16 -3.50 -16.04
CA SER A 19 -23.69 -3.13 -14.72
C SER A 19 -24.44 -3.95 -13.69
N ASN A 20 -23.72 -4.47 -12.70
CA ASN A 20 -24.28 -5.12 -11.53
C ASN A 20 -23.73 -4.43 -10.29
N TYR A 21 -24.47 -4.50 -9.21
CA TYR A 21 -24.08 -3.93 -7.93
C TYR A 21 -24.03 -5.04 -6.90
N VAL A 22 -22.97 -5.06 -6.11
CA VAL A 22 -22.86 -5.97 -4.95
C VAL A 22 -23.05 -5.13 -3.71
N ILE A 23 -24.04 -5.44 -2.92
CA ILE A 23 -24.48 -4.66 -1.76
C ILE A 23 -24.67 -5.60 -0.58
N THR A 24 -24.09 -5.31 0.57
CA THR A 24 -24.31 -6.13 1.78
C THR A 24 -25.66 -5.81 2.43
N LEU A 25 -26.27 -6.82 3.08
CA LEU A 25 -27.61 -6.71 3.64
C LEU A 25 -27.75 -5.58 4.67
N ASP A 26 -26.70 -5.32 5.46
CA ASP A 26 -26.66 -4.24 6.46
C ASP A 26 -26.76 -2.84 5.86
N ARG A 27 -26.51 -2.68 4.56
CA ARG A 27 -26.66 -1.41 3.83
C ARG A 27 -28.05 -1.19 3.25
N ILE A 28 -28.93 -2.19 3.35
CA ILE A 28 -30.34 -2.10 2.92
C ILE A 28 -31.19 -1.81 4.15
N ASN A 29 -31.67 -0.57 4.30
CA ASN A 29 -32.41 -0.14 5.49
C ASN A 29 -33.85 -0.69 5.56
N ASN A 30 -34.35 -1.31 4.50
CA ASN A 30 -35.72 -1.82 4.40
C ASN A 30 -35.72 -3.35 4.59
N LEU A 31 -36.20 -3.82 5.76
CA LEU A 31 -36.28 -5.25 6.06
C LEU A 31 -37.27 -6.01 5.14
N GLU A 32 -38.36 -5.38 4.70
CA GLU A 32 -39.32 -6.01 3.78
C GLU A 32 -38.65 -6.25 2.41
N LEU A 33 -37.81 -5.33 1.95
CA LEU A 33 -37.02 -5.49 0.73
C LEU A 33 -36.00 -6.64 0.88
N ILE A 34 -35.31 -6.73 2.03
CA ILE A 34 -34.40 -7.85 2.31
C ILE A 34 -35.17 -9.18 2.29
N GLU A 35 -36.34 -9.26 2.90
CA GLU A 35 -37.20 -10.45 2.84
C GLU A 35 -37.61 -10.79 1.40
N LYS A 36 -37.96 -9.80 0.60
CA LYS A 36 -38.31 -9.96 -0.81
C LYS A 36 -37.14 -10.53 -1.62
N ILE A 37 -35.92 -10.03 -1.39
CA ILE A 37 -34.69 -10.55 -2.00
C ILE A 37 -34.44 -12.00 -1.58
N LEU A 38 -34.50 -12.30 -0.29
CA LEU A 38 -34.21 -13.62 0.26
C LEU A 38 -35.28 -14.69 -0.08
N ASN A 39 -36.48 -14.25 -0.48
CA ASN A 39 -37.56 -15.13 -0.99
C ASN A 39 -37.68 -15.08 -2.51
N HIS A 40 -36.75 -14.41 -3.21
CA HIS A 40 -36.80 -14.31 -4.66
C HIS A 40 -36.57 -15.66 -5.34
N ILE A 41 -37.12 -15.86 -6.54
CA ILE A 41 -37.01 -17.11 -7.29
C ILE A 41 -35.56 -17.50 -7.60
N ASN A 42 -34.66 -16.49 -7.77
CA ASN A 42 -33.25 -16.69 -8.09
C ASN A 42 -32.33 -16.74 -6.84
N ILE A 43 -32.87 -16.76 -5.62
CA ILE A 43 -32.04 -16.77 -4.40
C ILE A 43 -31.09 -17.98 -4.34
N ASN A 44 -31.49 -19.09 -4.90
CA ASN A 44 -30.66 -20.29 -4.91
C ASN A 44 -29.37 -20.13 -5.73
N GLU A 45 -29.40 -19.34 -6.80
CA GLU A 45 -28.19 -19.00 -7.57
C GLU A 45 -27.22 -18.14 -6.75
N GLN A 46 -27.75 -17.19 -6.00
CA GLN A 46 -26.95 -16.37 -5.07
C GLN A 46 -26.36 -17.21 -3.94
N ILE A 47 -27.14 -18.13 -3.35
CA ILE A 47 -26.65 -19.02 -2.29
C ILE A 47 -25.53 -19.93 -2.81
N LYS A 48 -25.70 -20.45 -4.03
CA LYS A 48 -24.66 -21.26 -4.68
C LYS A 48 -23.37 -20.48 -4.84
N GLU A 49 -23.43 -19.23 -5.28
CA GLU A 49 -22.25 -18.35 -5.37
C GLU A 49 -21.62 -18.11 -3.98
N TRP A 50 -22.41 -17.88 -2.93
CA TRP A 50 -21.89 -17.75 -1.58
C TRP A 50 -21.16 -19.00 -1.09
N GLN A 51 -21.67 -20.19 -1.43
CA GLN A 51 -21.05 -21.49 -1.10
C GLN A 51 -19.76 -21.69 -1.88
N GLU A 52 -19.74 -21.42 -3.18
CA GLU A 52 -18.56 -21.52 -4.03
C GLU A 52 -17.43 -20.57 -3.58
N LEU A 53 -17.80 -19.39 -3.08
CA LEU A 53 -16.87 -18.40 -2.51
C LEU A 53 -16.51 -18.67 -1.04
N GLY A 54 -17.10 -19.71 -0.41
CA GLY A 54 -16.87 -20.03 1.01
C GLY A 54 -17.41 -18.98 1.99
N ILE A 55 -18.37 -18.13 1.56
CA ILE A 55 -19.02 -17.12 2.41
C ILE A 55 -20.00 -17.79 3.36
N VAL A 56 -20.70 -18.83 2.88
CA VAL A 56 -21.56 -19.69 3.69
C VAL A 56 -21.21 -21.16 3.45
N ASP A 57 -21.53 -22.03 4.40
CA ASP A 57 -21.36 -23.47 4.26
C ASP A 57 -22.59 -24.14 3.61
N ASP A 58 -22.47 -25.43 3.28
CA ASP A 58 -23.53 -26.21 2.62
C ASP A 58 -24.79 -26.39 3.50
N THR A 59 -24.70 -26.08 4.80
CA THR A 59 -25.81 -26.17 5.75
C THR A 59 -26.61 -24.88 5.88
N PHE A 60 -26.17 -23.80 5.24
CA PHE A 60 -26.82 -22.50 5.30
C PHE A 60 -28.29 -22.52 4.94
N LYS A 61 -29.10 -21.80 5.71
CA LYS A 61 -30.55 -21.65 5.48
C LYS A 61 -30.92 -20.15 5.56
N VAL A 62 -31.65 -19.69 4.57
CA VAL A 62 -32.11 -18.27 4.49
C VAL A 62 -32.79 -17.78 5.78
N LYS A 63 -33.55 -18.66 6.47
CA LYS A 63 -34.20 -18.31 7.74
C LYS A 63 -33.25 -17.91 8.86
N GLU A 64 -31.97 -18.29 8.77
CA GLU A 64 -30.95 -17.96 9.77
C GLU A 64 -30.41 -16.54 9.63
N VAL A 65 -30.74 -15.86 8.53
CA VAL A 65 -30.35 -14.46 8.29
C VAL A 65 -31.04 -13.51 9.26
N PHE A 66 -32.22 -13.90 9.78
CA PHE A 66 -32.98 -13.10 10.71
C PHE A 66 -33.04 -13.72 12.10
N GLU A 67 -33.11 -12.87 13.10
CA GLU A 67 -33.48 -13.21 14.48
C GLU A 67 -34.55 -12.27 15.02
N ASN A 68 -35.27 -12.71 16.04
CA ASN A 68 -36.24 -11.85 16.75
C ASN A 68 -35.68 -11.48 18.11
N ASP A 69 -35.76 -10.20 18.45
CA ASP A 69 -35.49 -9.70 19.79
C ASP A 69 -36.71 -8.95 20.37
N ILE A 70 -36.51 -8.26 21.49
CA ILE A 70 -37.58 -7.50 22.16
C ILE A 70 -38.11 -6.32 21.34
N TYR A 71 -37.39 -5.90 20.32
CA TYR A 71 -37.74 -4.78 19.42
C TYR A 71 -38.29 -5.26 18.08
N GLY A 72 -38.30 -6.59 17.83
CA GLY A 72 -38.81 -7.16 16.61
C GLY A 72 -37.77 -7.95 15.80
N LYS A 73 -38.03 -8.07 14.51
CA LYS A 73 -37.18 -8.81 13.58
C LYS A 73 -35.99 -7.95 13.15
N LYS A 74 -34.79 -8.54 13.18
CA LYS A 74 -33.55 -7.90 12.72
C LYS A 74 -32.61 -8.91 12.05
N LEU A 75 -31.58 -8.41 11.36
CA LEU A 75 -30.50 -9.24 10.82
C LEU A 75 -29.64 -9.83 11.94
N THR A 76 -29.24 -11.08 11.79
CA THR A 76 -28.23 -11.68 12.67
C THR A 76 -26.85 -11.12 12.36
N LYS A 77 -26.03 -10.90 13.39
CA LYS A 77 -24.64 -10.42 13.22
C LYS A 77 -23.78 -11.34 12.35
N LYS A 78 -24.11 -12.63 12.31
CA LYS A 78 -23.38 -13.60 11.50
C LYS A 78 -23.57 -13.37 10.00
N TYR A 79 -24.73 -12.87 9.59
CA TYR A 79 -25.15 -12.80 8.19
C TYR A 79 -25.50 -11.38 7.73
N GLU A 80 -25.34 -10.34 8.57
CA GLU A 80 -25.65 -8.95 8.20
C GLU A 80 -24.81 -8.44 7.02
N HIS A 81 -23.61 -8.98 6.81
CA HIS A 81 -22.71 -8.61 5.72
C HIS A 81 -22.77 -9.54 4.50
N LEU A 82 -23.80 -10.39 4.37
CA LEU A 82 -23.98 -11.20 3.16
C LEU A 82 -24.12 -10.28 1.92
N PRO A 83 -23.28 -10.47 0.88
CA PRO A 83 -23.33 -9.65 -0.33
C PRO A 83 -24.44 -10.11 -1.27
N ILE A 84 -25.29 -9.21 -1.69
CA ILE A 84 -26.33 -9.43 -2.71
C ILE A 84 -25.82 -8.86 -4.03
N ASP A 85 -25.73 -9.70 -5.07
CA ASP A 85 -25.41 -9.28 -6.43
C ASP A 85 -26.68 -9.04 -7.25
N THR A 86 -26.89 -7.83 -7.72
CA THR A 86 -28.08 -7.45 -8.51
C THR A 86 -28.19 -8.19 -9.83
N LYS A 87 -27.14 -8.94 -10.26
CA LYS A 87 -27.24 -9.80 -11.47
C LYS A 87 -28.33 -10.87 -11.32
N TYR A 88 -28.58 -11.32 -10.11
CA TYR A 88 -29.63 -12.32 -9.81
C TYR A 88 -31.00 -11.68 -9.56
N PHE A 89 -31.07 -10.37 -9.29
CA PHE A 89 -32.26 -9.64 -8.84
C PHE A 89 -32.50 -8.39 -9.71
N LYS A 90 -32.41 -8.55 -11.04
CA LYS A 90 -32.53 -7.42 -11.98
C LYS A 90 -33.87 -6.70 -11.90
N ASP A 91 -34.93 -7.38 -11.60
CA ASP A 91 -36.29 -6.82 -11.38
C ASP A 91 -36.37 -6.00 -10.08
N LEU A 92 -35.50 -6.27 -9.07
CA LEU A 92 -35.42 -5.54 -7.81
C LEU A 92 -34.30 -4.50 -7.80
N GLU A 93 -33.45 -4.43 -8.81
CA GLU A 93 -32.24 -3.58 -8.85
C GLU A 93 -32.57 -2.11 -8.55
N LEU A 94 -33.59 -1.57 -9.18
CA LEU A 94 -33.99 -0.16 -8.95
C LEU A 94 -34.50 0.07 -7.51
N GLU A 95 -35.23 -0.88 -6.95
CA GLU A 95 -35.73 -0.80 -5.57
C GLU A 95 -34.57 -0.88 -4.57
N ILE A 96 -33.57 -1.74 -4.83
CA ILE A 96 -32.35 -1.86 -4.01
C ILE A 96 -31.53 -0.57 -4.10
N LEU A 97 -31.28 -0.06 -5.31
CA LEU A 97 -30.46 1.13 -5.51
C LEU A 97 -31.13 2.41 -4.99
N SER A 98 -32.47 2.47 -4.93
CA SER A 98 -33.22 3.60 -4.36
C SER A 98 -33.03 3.78 -2.85
N GLN A 99 -32.43 2.80 -2.16
CA GLN A 99 -32.06 2.92 -0.74
C GLN A 99 -30.91 3.90 -0.50
N PHE A 100 -30.18 4.31 -1.56
CA PHE A 100 -29.02 5.18 -1.48
C PHE A 100 -29.33 6.56 -2.08
N GLU A 101 -29.21 7.60 -1.26
CA GLU A 101 -29.40 9.00 -1.73
C GLU A 101 -28.30 9.41 -2.73
N ASP A 102 -27.06 8.97 -2.47
CA ASP A 102 -25.90 9.21 -3.33
C ASP A 102 -25.16 7.88 -3.55
N LEU A 103 -25.52 7.21 -4.63
CA LEU A 103 -24.96 5.92 -4.99
C LEU A 103 -23.44 6.01 -5.25
N ASP A 104 -22.97 7.08 -5.90
CA ASP A 104 -21.55 7.24 -6.20
C ASP A 104 -20.69 7.34 -4.94
N ASN A 105 -21.17 8.05 -3.94
CA ASN A 105 -20.49 8.14 -2.66
C ASN A 105 -20.67 6.89 -1.79
N ALA A 106 -21.75 6.15 -1.97
CA ALA A 106 -22.01 4.91 -1.24
C ALA A 106 -21.15 3.73 -1.73
N LEU A 107 -20.70 3.75 -2.98
CA LEU A 107 -19.86 2.70 -3.55
C LEU A 107 -18.43 2.75 -2.97
N ASP A 108 -17.94 1.60 -2.55
CA ASP A 108 -16.56 1.43 -2.08
C ASP A 108 -15.59 1.23 -3.25
N GLY A 109 -16.05 0.68 -4.37
CA GLY A 109 -15.20 0.46 -5.52
C GLY A 109 -15.90 0.08 -6.82
N TRP A 110 -15.11 0.04 -7.87
CA TRP A 110 -15.53 -0.30 -9.22
C TRP A 110 -14.63 -1.40 -9.78
N LEU A 111 -15.21 -2.56 -10.11
CA LEU A 111 -14.57 -3.60 -10.92
C LEU A 111 -15.04 -3.48 -12.36
N ILE A 112 -14.08 -3.36 -13.30
CA ILE A 112 -14.38 -3.09 -14.71
C ILE A 112 -13.76 -4.18 -15.57
N LYS A 113 -14.59 -5.02 -16.18
CA LYS A 113 -14.12 -5.94 -17.23
C LYS A 113 -14.00 -5.22 -18.54
N SER A 114 -12.78 -4.86 -18.91
CA SER A 114 -12.49 -4.15 -20.16
C SER A 114 -11.00 -4.23 -20.50
N GLU A 115 -10.68 -3.96 -21.76
CA GLU A 115 -9.34 -3.53 -22.11
C GLU A 115 -9.03 -2.21 -21.41
N ASN A 116 -7.86 -2.11 -20.74
CA ASN A 116 -7.58 -1.03 -19.80
C ASN A 116 -7.50 0.36 -20.48
N TYR A 117 -6.94 0.49 -21.68
CA TYR A 117 -6.92 1.77 -22.40
C TYR A 117 -8.33 2.30 -22.68
N GLN A 118 -9.25 1.40 -23.05
CA GLN A 118 -10.66 1.76 -23.27
C GLN A 118 -11.34 2.17 -21.96
N ALA A 119 -11.14 1.40 -20.88
CA ALA A 119 -11.68 1.74 -19.58
C ALA A 119 -11.18 3.10 -19.10
N LEU A 120 -9.86 3.31 -19.12
CA LEU A 120 -9.23 4.56 -18.71
C LEU A 120 -9.82 5.78 -19.43
N ASN A 121 -9.99 5.70 -20.75
CA ASN A 121 -10.59 6.79 -21.53
C ASN A 121 -12.09 6.98 -21.26
N THR A 122 -12.83 5.88 -21.05
CA THR A 122 -14.30 5.92 -20.94
C THR A 122 -14.74 6.61 -19.65
N ILE A 123 -14.07 6.32 -18.54
CA ILE A 123 -14.47 6.83 -17.23
C ILE A 123 -13.62 8.00 -16.74
N LEU A 124 -12.60 8.43 -17.51
CA LEU A 124 -11.78 9.60 -17.18
C LEU A 124 -12.60 10.85 -16.81
N PRO A 125 -13.67 11.23 -17.54
CA PRO A 125 -14.43 12.43 -17.21
C PRO A 125 -15.00 12.45 -15.79
N LYS A 126 -15.31 11.27 -15.23
CA LYS A 126 -15.81 11.13 -13.85
C LYS A 126 -14.71 11.21 -12.80
N PHE A 127 -13.54 10.68 -13.11
CA PHE A 127 -12.46 10.44 -12.12
C PHE A 127 -11.19 11.25 -12.38
N LYS A 128 -11.21 12.20 -13.32
CA LYS A 128 -10.08 13.09 -13.58
C LYS A 128 -9.65 13.81 -12.31
N GLU A 129 -8.33 13.75 -12.02
CA GLU A 129 -7.69 14.37 -10.85
C GLU A 129 -8.27 13.93 -9.48
N LYS A 130 -8.80 12.69 -9.40
CA LYS A 130 -9.40 12.17 -8.16
C LYS A 130 -8.62 11.03 -7.52
N VAL A 131 -7.79 10.33 -8.28
CA VAL A 131 -7.05 9.17 -7.78
C VAL A 131 -5.86 9.62 -6.94
N GLN A 132 -5.73 9.06 -5.74
CA GLN A 132 -4.61 9.34 -4.83
C GLN A 132 -3.42 8.44 -5.12
N THR A 133 -3.64 7.15 -5.36
CA THR A 133 -2.56 6.20 -5.60
C THR A 133 -2.92 5.26 -6.74
N ILE A 134 -2.03 5.15 -7.70
CA ILE A 134 -2.08 4.12 -8.74
C ILE A 134 -0.97 3.10 -8.44
N TYR A 135 -1.31 1.82 -8.42
CA TYR A 135 -0.34 0.73 -8.47
C TYR A 135 -0.62 -0.11 -9.70
N ILE A 136 0.42 -0.44 -10.47
CA ILE A 136 0.33 -1.34 -11.61
C ILE A 136 1.49 -2.32 -11.65
N ASP A 137 1.16 -3.54 -12.05
CA ASP A 137 2.12 -4.62 -12.36
C ASP A 137 1.84 -5.08 -13.80
N PRO A 138 2.30 -4.32 -14.83
CA PRO A 138 1.99 -4.62 -16.22
C PRO A 138 2.66 -5.93 -16.65
N PRO A 139 2.16 -6.60 -17.72
CA PRO A 139 2.80 -7.79 -18.24
C PRO A 139 4.26 -7.49 -18.58
N PHE A 140 5.18 -8.34 -18.09
CA PHE A 140 6.61 -8.17 -18.33
C PHE A 140 6.96 -8.42 -19.80
N ASN A 141 7.98 -7.73 -20.32
CA ASN A 141 8.46 -7.88 -21.69
C ASN A 141 9.39 -9.10 -21.80
N LEU A 142 8.80 -10.30 -21.78
CA LEU A 142 9.54 -11.56 -21.83
C LEU A 142 9.70 -12.09 -23.28
N ASP A 143 10.70 -12.94 -23.50
CA ASP A 143 10.91 -13.57 -24.81
C ASP A 143 9.84 -14.63 -25.15
N SER A 144 9.20 -15.26 -24.15
CA SER A 144 8.13 -16.23 -24.34
C SER A 144 6.92 -15.93 -23.45
N SER A 145 5.72 -16.35 -23.92
CA SER A 145 4.44 -16.17 -23.19
C SER A 145 3.85 -17.47 -22.65
N ASP A 146 4.54 -18.61 -22.80
CA ASP A 146 3.96 -19.94 -22.56
C ASP A 146 3.58 -20.23 -21.10
N GLN A 147 4.02 -19.38 -20.16
CA GLN A 147 3.78 -19.53 -18.72
C GLN A 147 2.72 -18.58 -18.17
N PHE A 148 2.10 -17.75 -19.01
CA PHE A 148 1.19 -16.69 -18.58
C PHE A 148 -0.18 -16.80 -19.27
N LEU A 149 -1.23 -16.38 -18.56
CA LEU A 149 -2.59 -16.30 -19.11
C LEU A 149 -2.77 -15.15 -20.12
N TYR A 150 -1.74 -14.33 -20.30
CA TYR A 150 -1.73 -13.14 -21.16
C TYR A 150 -0.41 -13.07 -21.95
N ARG A 151 -0.41 -12.24 -22.99
CA ARG A 151 0.77 -12.03 -23.85
C ARG A 151 1.87 -11.30 -23.08
N THR A 152 3.12 -11.77 -23.21
CA THR A 152 4.33 -11.17 -22.61
C THR A 152 5.44 -10.88 -23.63
N ASN A 153 5.40 -11.43 -24.85
CA ASN A 153 6.43 -11.26 -25.87
C ASN A 153 6.16 -10.06 -26.81
N TYR A 154 6.10 -8.86 -26.22
CA TYR A 154 5.72 -7.65 -26.98
C TYR A 154 6.80 -7.09 -27.88
N LYS A 155 8.09 -7.31 -27.56
CA LYS A 155 9.26 -6.55 -28.02
C LYS A 155 9.26 -5.12 -27.48
N ASP A 156 10.44 -4.54 -27.31
CA ASP A 156 10.63 -3.29 -26.59
C ASP A 156 9.75 -2.12 -27.12
N ALA A 157 9.74 -1.91 -28.43
CA ALA A 157 8.96 -0.80 -29.00
C ALA A 157 7.45 -0.93 -28.79
N ASN A 158 6.90 -2.13 -28.99
CA ASN A 158 5.45 -2.36 -28.80
C ASN A 158 5.07 -2.28 -27.32
N TRP A 159 5.93 -2.80 -26.45
CA TRP A 159 5.73 -2.76 -25.00
C TRP A 159 5.82 -1.34 -24.46
N ALA A 160 6.83 -0.57 -24.93
CA ALA A 160 6.95 0.85 -24.62
C ALA A 160 5.70 1.64 -25.05
N THR A 161 5.21 1.42 -26.28
CA THR A 161 3.99 2.07 -26.77
C THR A 161 2.74 1.69 -25.97
N LEU A 162 2.63 0.41 -25.58
CA LEU A 162 1.53 -0.06 -24.75
C LEU A 162 1.51 0.68 -23.40
N LEU A 163 2.65 0.79 -22.74
CA LEU A 163 2.77 1.46 -21.44
C LEU A 163 2.60 2.98 -21.56
N GLU A 164 3.27 3.59 -22.54
CA GLU A 164 3.25 5.04 -22.74
C GLU A 164 1.82 5.59 -22.86
N ASN A 165 1.01 4.99 -23.72
CA ASN A 165 -0.39 5.40 -23.89
C ASN A 165 -1.20 5.35 -22.60
N ARG A 166 -0.97 4.34 -21.75
CA ARG A 166 -1.71 4.16 -20.49
C ARG A 166 -1.19 5.07 -19.40
N LEU A 167 0.12 5.24 -19.31
CA LEU A 167 0.74 6.12 -18.33
C LEU A 167 0.38 7.59 -18.55
N ARG A 168 0.27 8.05 -19.82
CA ARG A 168 -0.19 9.42 -20.12
C ARG A 168 -1.61 9.67 -19.60
N ILE A 169 -2.51 8.72 -19.83
CA ILE A 169 -3.88 8.84 -19.33
C ILE A 169 -3.90 8.70 -17.80
N ALA A 170 -3.12 7.78 -17.24
CA ALA A 170 -3.04 7.56 -15.80
C ALA A 170 -2.62 8.83 -15.05
N ARG A 171 -1.74 9.65 -15.63
CA ARG A 171 -1.37 10.95 -15.06
C ARG A 171 -2.57 11.89 -14.90
N GLU A 172 -3.52 11.89 -15.83
CA GLU A 172 -4.73 12.72 -15.75
C GLU A 172 -5.71 12.27 -14.67
N TRP A 173 -5.62 11.03 -14.23
CA TRP A 173 -6.45 10.50 -13.16
C TRP A 173 -5.98 10.93 -11.77
N LEU A 174 -4.67 11.14 -11.62
CA LEU A 174 -4.04 11.45 -10.34
C LEU A 174 -4.35 12.87 -9.91
N ASN A 175 -4.70 13.04 -8.62
CA ASN A 175 -4.84 14.35 -8.00
C ASN A 175 -3.47 15.03 -7.79
N GLU A 176 -3.45 16.27 -7.33
CA GLU A 176 -2.20 17.04 -7.15
C GLU A 176 -1.22 16.46 -6.12
N LYS A 177 -1.68 15.60 -5.21
CA LYS A 177 -0.86 14.87 -4.22
C LYS A 177 -0.64 13.42 -4.63
N GLY A 178 -1.17 13.04 -5.77
CA GLY A 178 -1.22 11.66 -6.24
C GLY A 178 0.15 11.07 -6.56
N SER A 179 0.20 9.75 -6.54
CA SER A 179 1.40 8.98 -6.83
C SER A 179 1.09 7.75 -7.66
N ILE A 180 2.08 7.31 -8.42
CA ILE A 180 2.04 6.07 -9.19
C ILE A 180 3.21 5.17 -8.84
N PHE A 181 2.91 3.89 -8.62
CA PHE A 181 3.87 2.82 -8.47
C PHE A 181 3.79 1.92 -9.69
N VAL A 182 4.90 1.73 -10.37
CA VAL A 182 4.99 0.85 -11.55
C VAL A 182 6.01 -0.23 -11.25
N ARG A 183 5.54 -1.47 -11.12
CA ARG A 183 6.40 -2.64 -10.93
C ARG A 183 6.87 -3.16 -12.28
N CYS A 184 8.12 -3.59 -12.34
CA CYS A 184 8.71 -4.22 -13.51
C CYS A 184 9.92 -5.05 -13.12
N ASP A 185 10.25 -6.01 -13.97
CA ASP A 185 11.50 -6.77 -13.85
C ASP A 185 12.62 -6.14 -14.68
N TYR A 186 13.79 -6.75 -14.65
CA TYR A 186 14.98 -6.28 -15.35
C TYR A 186 14.85 -6.25 -16.89
N ASN A 187 13.86 -6.95 -17.49
CA ASN A 187 13.66 -6.93 -18.94
C ASN A 187 13.10 -5.61 -19.45
N GLY A 188 12.44 -4.84 -18.58
CA GLY A 188 11.76 -3.61 -18.97
C GLY A 188 11.97 -2.42 -18.03
N ASN A 189 12.65 -2.56 -16.90
CA ASN A 189 12.77 -1.50 -15.90
C ASN A 189 13.40 -0.21 -16.48
N TRP A 190 14.38 -0.30 -17.35
CA TRP A 190 15.00 0.85 -18.00
C TRP A 190 14.06 1.59 -18.96
N ILE A 191 13.15 0.88 -19.67
CA ILE A 191 12.12 1.49 -20.51
C ILE A 191 11.10 2.21 -19.63
N VAL A 192 10.61 1.56 -18.58
CA VAL A 192 9.66 2.14 -17.62
C VAL A 192 10.21 3.42 -17.02
N ARG A 193 11.48 3.43 -16.59
CA ARG A 193 12.11 4.62 -16.02
C ARG A 193 12.13 5.77 -17.01
N CYS A 194 12.50 5.53 -18.27
CA CYS A 194 12.52 6.57 -19.31
C CYS A 194 11.12 7.12 -19.59
N LEU A 195 10.10 6.26 -19.68
CA LEU A 195 8.71 6.68 -19.89
C LEU A 195 8.16 7.51 -18.73
N LEU A 196 8.45 7.10 -17.51
CA LEU A 196 8.00 7.84 -16.32
C LEU A 196 8.70 9.20 -16.18
N ASP A 197 10.01 9.27 -16.50
CA ASP A 197 10.75 10.54 -16.53
C ASP A 197 10.16 11.52 -17.57
N GLU A 198 9.75 11.01 -18.75
CA GLU A 198 9.12 11.81 -19.82
C GLU A 198 7.70 12.26 -19.43
N ILE A 199 6.89 11.36 -18.91
CA ILE A 199 5.46 11.60 -18.67
C ILE A 199 5.23 12.38 -17.38
N PHE A 200 5.91 12.04 -16.30
CA PHE A 200 5.70 12.64 -14.97
C PHE A 200 6.70 13.74 -14.66
N GLY A 201 7.86 13.77 -15.34
CA GLY A 201 8.98 14.68 -15.06
C GLY A 201 10.00 14.06 -14.10
N LYS A 202 11.30 14.24 -14.38
CA LYS A 202 12.39 13.73 -13.53
C LYS A 202 12.36 14.30 -12.11
N GLU A 203 11.91 15.53 -11.96
CA GLU A 203 11.75 16.23 -10.68
C GLU A 203 10.70 15.57 -9.77
N ASN A 204 9.77 14.83 -10.36
CA ASN A 204 8.72 14.10 -9.66
C ASN A 204 9.07 12.62 -9.38
N PHE A 205 10.26 12.18 -9.74
CA PHE A 205 10.81 10.92 -9.29
C PHE A 205 11.00 10.93 -7.77
N ARG A 206 10.49 9.93 -7.08
CA ARG A 206 10.59 9.82 -5.62
C ARG A 206 11.55 8.70 -5.22
N ASN A 207 11.29 7.49 -5.65
CA ASN A 207 12.12 6.35 -5.28
C ASN A 207 12.12 5.26 -6.37
N GLU A 208 13.21 4.53 -6.41
CA GLU A 208 13.31 3.20 -6.94
C GLU A 208 13.30 2.23 -5.76
N LEU A 209 12.25 1.41 -5.65
CA LEU A 209 12.03 0.46 -4.58
C LEU A 209 12.40 -0.93 -5.08
N ILE A 210 13.12 -1.68 -4.26
CA ILE A 210 13.57 -3.02 -4.61
C ILE A 210 12.79 -4.04 -3.78
N VAL A 211 12.06 -4.94 -4.45
CA VAL A 211 11.28 -6.00 -3.82
C VAL A 211 11.81 -7.37 -4.18
N ARG A 212 11.59 -8.34 -3.30
CA ARG A 212 12.09 -9.70 -3.49
C ARG A 212 11.14 -10.52 -4.36
N ARG A 213 11.68 -11.21 -5.37
CA ARG A 213 10.99 -12.27 -6.12
C ARG A 213 11.08 -13.61 -5.38
N PHE A 214 10.19 -14.56 -5.71
CA PHE A 214 10.44 -15.96 -5.36
C PHE A 214 11.69 -16.45 -6.10
N LYS A 215 12.56 -17.18 -5.38
CA LYS A 215 13.65 -17.91 -6.04
C LYS A 215 13.04 -18.97 -6.95
N LYS A 216 13.22 -18.85 -8.27
CA LYS A 216 13.11 -20.01 -9.15
C LYS A 216 14.28 -20.95 -8.82
N ASN A 217 13.99 -22.22 -8.56
CA ASN A 217 15.02 -23.24 -8.49
C ASN A 217 15.64 -23.35 -9.88
N VAL A 218 16.86 -22.86 -10.03
CA VAL A 218 17.61 -22.96 -11.27
C VAL A 218 18.17 -24.38 -11.31
N MET A 219 17.55 -25.25 -12.12
CA MET A 219 18.03 -26.62 -12.38
C MET A 219 18.90 -26.69 -13.64
N GLU A 220 19.51 -25.61 -14.06
CA GLU A 220 20.41 -25.59 -15.22
C GLU A 220 21.75 -26.20 -14.86
N LYS A 221 22.27 -27.07 -15.74
CA LYS A 221 23.59 -27.69 -15.58
C LYS A 221 24.75 -26.70 -15.67
N GLU A 222 24.54 -25.57 -16.35
CA GLU A 222 25.51 -24.48 -16.46
C GLU A 222 24.82 -23.15 -16.11
N ILE A 223 25.32 -22.46 -15.08
CA ILE A 223 24.88 -21.13 -14.72
C ILE A 223 25.66 -20.10 -15.54
N LYS A 224 25.01 -19.49 -16.54
CA LYS A 224 25.64 -18.45 -17.38
C LYS A 224 25.50 -17.03 -16.80
N LYS A 225 24.56 -16.80 -15.91
CA LYS A 225 24.35 -15.53 -15.17
C LYS A 225 23.77 -15.81 -13.80
N LEU A 226 23.94 -14.88 -12.87
CA LEU A 226 23.27 -14.97 -11.56
C LEU A 226 21.74 -14.94 -11.74
N PRO A 227 21.00 -15.78 -10.99
CA PRO A 227 19.54 -15.73 -11.02
C PRO A 227 19.03 -14.38 -10.53
N GLU A 228 18.06 -13.82 -11.26
CA GLU A 228 17.39 -12.58 -10.86
C GLU A 228 16.43 -12.84 -9.68
N GLY A 229 16.72 -12.23 -8.56
CA GLY A 229 15.96 -12.41 -7.32
C GLY A 229 15.13 -11.19 -6.90
N LEU A 230 15.14 -10.13 -7.71
CA LEU A 230 14.57 -8.83 -7.35
C LEU A 230 13.74 -8.26 -8.50
N ASP A 231 12.69 -7.52 -8.15
CA ASP A 231 11.96 -6.64 -9.04
C ASP A 231 12.12 -5.18 -8.58
N THR A 232 11.94 -4.28 -9.53
CA THR A 232 11.95 -2.82 -9.30
C THR A 232 10.53 -2.29 -9.27
N ILE A 233 10.25 -1.37 -8.36
CA ILE A 233 9.03 -0.56 -8.36
C ILE A 233 9.45 0.91 -8.42
N TYR A 234 9.07 1.61 -9.48
CA TYR A 234 9.29 3.03 -9.59
C TYR A 234 8.14 3.81 -8.97
N LEU A 235 8.48 4.76 -8.10
CA LEU A 235 7.54 5.67 -7.48
C LEU A 235 7.72 7.09 -8.05
N TYR A 236 6.66 7.61 -8.63
CA TYR A 236 6.55 9.00 -9.09
C TYR A 236 5.35 9.68 -8.43
N SER A 237 5.43 10.99 -8.28
CA SER A 237 4.31 11.83 -7.87
C SER A 237 3.85 12.72 -9.01
N THR A 238 2.70 13.36 -8.84
CA THR A 238 2.21 14.38 -9.79
C THR A 238 2.84 15.74 -9.57
N SER A 239 3.25 16.04 -8.33
CA SER A 239 3.80 17.36 -7.95
C SER A 239 4.66 17.26 -6.68
N GLU A 240 5.23 18.41 -6.28
CA GLU A 240 5.97 18.54 -5.01
C GLU A 240 5.10 18.48 -3.75
N LYS A 241 3.77 18.56 -3.89
CA LYS A 241 2.84 18.43 -2.76
C LYS A 241 2.70 16.99 -2.24
N PHE A 242 3.37 16.05 -2.89
CA PHE A 242 3.46 14.67 -2.45
C PHE A 242 4.14 14.55 -1.08
N SER A 243 3.65 13.64 -0.26
CA SER A 243 4.32 13.26 0.99
C SER A 243 4.09 11.78 1.29
N TYR A 244 5.07 11.15 1.92
CA TYR A 244 4.90 9.83 2.48
C TYR A 244 4.08 9.89 3.77
N ILE A 245 3.21 8.89 3.94
CA ILE A 245 2.42 8.65 5.14
C ILE A 245 2.99 7.40 5.82
N ASN A 246 3.30 7.50 7.12
CA ASN A 246 3.86 6.39 7.90
C ASN A 246 5.14 5.75 7.28
N PRO A 247 6.22 6.51 7.09
CA PRO A 247 7.45 6.03 6.47
C PRO A 247 8.27 5.08 7.37
N TYR A 248 7.64 4.43 8.35
CA TYR A 248 8.28 3.57 9.34
C TYR A 248 7.80 2.13 9.18
N LYS A 249 8.71 1.19 9.42
CA LYS A 249 8.41 -0.24 9.57
C LYS A 249 8.86 -0.74 10.95
N LEU A 250 8.24 -1.81 11.43
CA LEU A 250 8.70 -2.49 12.63
C LEU A 250 10.06 -3.14 12.37
N LYS A 251 10.99 -2.99 13.31
CA LYS A 251 12.26 -3.71 13.27
C LYS A 251 12.04 -5.19 13.50
N SER A 252 12.79 -6.00 12.78
CA SER A 252 12.83 -7.45 13.00
C SER A 252 13.39 -7.82 14.35
N GLU A 253 14.31 -7.02 14.87
CA GLU A 253 14.89 -7.17 16.22
C GLU A 253 14.64 -5.92 17.04
N LYS A 254 14.09 -6.10 18.23
CA LYS A 254 13.96 -5.02 19.22
C LYS A 254 15.36 -4.66 19.73
N ARG A 255 15.73 -3.42 19.56
CA ARG A 255 16.95 -2.90 20.17
C ARG A 255 16.57 -2.27 21.49
N GLU A 256 17.02 -2.85 22.59
CA GLU A 256 16.87 -2.28 23.92
C GLU A 256 17.49 -0.88 24.01
N GLY A 257 16.96 -0.05 24.90
CA GLY A 257 17.52 1.25 25.19
C GLY A 257 18.96 1.11 25.71
N PHE A 258 19.80 2.07 25.44
CA PHE A 258 21.20 2.06 25.84
C PHE A 258 21.76 3.45 26.07
N TRP A 259 22.82 3.52 26.89
CA TRP A 259 23.57 4.74 27.14
C TRP A 259 24.58 5.00 26.03
N ARG A 260 24.49 6.18 25.38
CA ARG A 260 25.38 6.58 24.30
C ARG A 260 26.23 7.79 24.69
N HIS A 261 27.50 7.83 24.25
CA HIS A 261 28.39 8.98 24.42
C HIS A 261 27.82 10.22 23.73
N MET A 262 27.89 11.39 24.42
CA MET A 262 27.37 12.64 23.86
C MET A 262 28.38 13.34 22.91
N GLY A 263 29.66 13.10 23.06
CA GLY A 263 30.74 13.72 22.31
C GLY A 263 31.16 13.01 21.02
N ASP A 264 30.23 12.29 20.35
CA ASP A 264 30.56 11.53 19.13
C ASP A 264 30.49 12.36 17.84
N SER A 265 29.87 13.52 17.86
CA SER A 265 29.64 14.35 16.67
C SER A 265 30.89 15.10 16.25
N SER A 266 31.29 15.04 14.96
CA SER A 266 32.46 15.74 14.43
C SER A 266 32.23 17.25 14.36
N GLY A 267 33.27 18.05 14.67
CA GLY A 267 33.22 19.51 14.65
C GLY A 267 33.97 20.14 15.80
N GLN A 268 33.92 21.49 15.89
CA GLN A 268 34.43 22.22 17.04
C GLN A 268 33.28 22.69 17.91
N GLY A 269 33.30 22.35 19.20
CA GLY A 269 32.25 22.69 20.16
C GLY A 269 32.82 23.43 21.38
N SER A 270 31.97 24.26 21.99
CA SER A 270 32.25 24.91 23.28
C SER A 270 31.99 23.96 24.45
N PRO A 271 32.64 24.19 25.61
CA PRO A 271 32.32 23.51 26.83
C PRO A 271 30.83 23.65 27.21
N LYS A 272 30.31 22.66 27.94
CA LYS A 272 28.92 22.62 28.44
C LYS A 272 28.94 22.19 29.90
N ILE A 273 27.87 22.55 30.65
CA ILE A 273 27.71 22.22 32.06
C ILE A 273 26.89 20.96 32.22
N PHE A 274 27.43 19.99 32.96
CA PHE A 274 26.80 18.71 33.30
C PHE A 274 26.82 18.54 34.83
N PHE A 275 25.67 18.49 35.46
CA PHE A 275 25.58 18.40 36.95
C PHE A 275 26.44 19.43 37.68
N GLY A 276 26.48 20.69 37.16
CA GLY A 276 27.30 21.76 37.71
C GLY A 276 28.78 21.74 37.31
N LYS A 277 29.26 20.69 36.63
CA LYS A 277 30.63 20.57 36.13
C LYS A 277 30.74 21.00 34.70
N GLU A 278 31.65 21.93 34.38
CA GLU A 278 31.96 22.29 32.98
C GLU A 278 32.88 21.22 32.38
N LEU A 279 32.47 20.68 31.22
CA LEU A 279 33.24 19.72 30.43
C LEU A 279 33.43 20.22 29.01
N ALA A 280 34.68 20.16 28.51
CA ALA A 280 35.02 20.42 27.14
C ALA A 280 34.75 19.15 26.30
N PRO A 281 34.26 19.29 25.05
CA PRO A 281 34.15 18.17 24.15
C PRO A 281 35.51 17.61 23.75
N PRO A 282 35.61 16.31 23.38
CA PRO A 282 36.86 15.75 22.87
C PRO A 282 37.40 16.54 21.67
N LYS A 283 38.74 16.52 21.48
CA LYS A 283 39.38 17.23 20.37
C LYS A 283 38.77 16.86 19.01
N GLY A 284 38.35 17.86 18.24
CA GLY A 284 37.71 17.67 16.92
C GLY A 284 36.26 17.18 17.00
N LYS A 285 35.61 17.29 18.17
CA LYS A 285 34.23 16.92 18.41
C LYS A 285 33.43 18.08 19.01
N HIS A 286 32.08 17.92 18.99
CA HIS A 286 31.19 18.83 19.73
C HIS A 286 30.13 18.02 20.50
N TRP A 287 29.56 18.64 21.52
CA TRP A 287 28.43 18.05 22.22
C TRP A 287 27.19 18.06 21.34
N LYS A 288 26.52 16.94 21.21
CA LYS A 288 25.36 16.73 20.31
C LYS A 288 24.19 17.68 20.59
N TYR A 289 23.99 18.09 21.84
CA TYR A 289 22.82 18.85 22.26
C TYR A 289 23.18 20.23 22.81
N SER A 290 22.21 21.18 22.75
CA SER A 290 22.33 22.50 23.40
C SER A 290 22.36 22.37 24.92
N GLN A 291 22.74 23.42 25.63
CA GLN A 291 22.76 23.43 27.11
C GLN A 291 21.36 23.24 27.69
N GLU A 292 20.33 23.87 27.08
CA GLU A 292 18.94 23.72 27.51
C GLU A 292 18.50 22.28 27.43
N LYS A 293 18.84 21.58 26.33
CA LYS A 293 18.49 20.17 26.14
C LYS A 293 19.24 19.26 27.09
N ILE A 294 20.51 19.56 27.41
CA ILE A 294 21.30 18.84 28.44
C ILE A 294 20.61 18.97 29.78
N ASN A 295 20.21 20.17 30.18
CA ASN A 295 19.52 20.41 31.45
C ASN A 295 18.20 19.62 31.51
N GLN A 296 17.40 19.68 30.45
CA GLN A 296 16.17 18.88 30.34
C GLN A 296 16.44 17.38 30.51
N MET A 297 17.49 16.86 29.84
CA MET A 297 17.83 15.42 29.92
C MET A 297 18.31 15.03 31.34
N ILE A 298 19.00 15.91 32.05
CA ILE A 298 19.34 15.72 33.45
C ILE A 298 18.06 15.62 34.29
N ASP A 299 17.13 16.57 34.11
CA ASP A 299 15.86 16.61 34.84
C ASP A 299 14.97 15.38 34.57
N GLU A 300 15.00 14.87 33.36
CA GLU A 300 14.32 13.64 32.96
C GLU A 300 15.02 12.34 33.42
N GLY A 301 16.23 12.42 33.98
CA GLY A 301 17.05 11.25 34.34
C GLY A 301 17.61 10.50 33.10
N LYS A 302 17.66 11.15 31.95
CA LYS A 302 18.13 10.60 30.66
C LYS A 302 19.58 10.99 30.34
N LEU A 303 20.32 11.51 31.33
CA LEU A 303 21.73 11.85 31.24
C LEU A 303 22.48 11.38 32.48
N ILE A 304 23.69 10.85 32.25
CA ILE A 304 24.61 10.43 33.31
C ILE A 304 26.02 10.91 32.99
N LEU A 305 26.87 10.99 34.02
CA LEU A 305 28.32 11.07 33.88
C LEU A 305 28.94 9.73 34.30
N GLU A 306 29.79 9.19 33.49
CA GLU A 306 30.57 8.00 33.80
C GLU A 306 32.05 8.37 33.99
N CYS A 307 32.65 7.96 35.08
CA CYS A 307 34.08 8.09 35.31
C CYS A 307 34.84 7.07 34.46
N ARG A 308 35.75 7.52 33.57
CA ARG A 308 36.52 6.63 32.69
C ARG A 308 37.49 5.74 33.47
N ASN A 309 37.95 6.20 34.61
CA ASN A 309 38.94 5.45 35.38
C ASN A 309 38.37 4.26 36.15
N CYS A 310 37.19 4.43 36.76
CA CYS A 310 36.63 3.39 37.64
C CYS A 310 35.21 2.91 37.24
N GLY A 311 34.59 3.53 36.22
CA GLY A 311 33.24 3.18 35.80
C GLY A 311 32.12 3.72 36.69
N TYR A 312 32.43 4.56 37.72
CA TYR A 312 31.41 5.15 38.58
C TYR A 312 30.39 5.96 37.74
N ILE A 313 29.11 5.75 37.99
CA ILE A 313 28.01 6.44 37.34
C ILE A 313 27.40 7.48 38.26
N HIS A 314 27.36 8.72 37.82
CA HIS A 314 26.68 9.85 38.46
C HIS A 314 25.41 10.19 37.69
N ASP A 315 24.30 10.28 38.38
CA ASP A 315 22.99 10.59 37.83
C ASP A 315 22.27 11.68 38.63
N LYS A 316 21.05 12.05 38.26
CA LYS A 316 20.23 13.09 38.87
C LYS A 316 20.05 12.89 40.38
N SER A 317 19.96 11.66 40.88
CA SER A 317 19.72 11.38 42.29
C SER A 317 20.87 11.82 43.19
N LYS A 318 22.06 12.02 42.61
CA LYS A 318 23.30 12.38 43.33
C LYS A 318 23.59 13.89 43.36
N GLY A 319 22.72 14.69 42.70
CA GLY A 319 22.81 16.16 42.72
C GLY A 319 23.95 16.70 41.84
N LEU A 320 24.64 17.73 42.37
CA LEU A 320 25.77 18.32 41.65
C LEU A 320 27.03 17.45 41.79
N TRP A 321 27.85 17.45 40.73
CA TRP A 321 29.13 16.72 40.77
C TRP A 321 30.11 17.30 41.79
N GLN A 322 30.63 16.48 42.70
CA GLN A 322 31.56 16.85 43.77
C GLN A 322 32.92 16.14 43.66
N GLY A 323 33.18 15.44 42.56
CA GLY A 323 34.33 14.56 42.37
C GLY A 323 33.94 13.09 42.35
N CYS A 324 34.79 12.23 41.80
CA CYS A 324 34.54 10.80 41.78
C CYS A 324 34.75 10.20 43.18
N PRO A 325 33.70 9.64 43.84
CA PRO A 325 33.83 9.13 45.21
C PRO A 325 34.62 7.80 45.28
N GLU A 326 34.76 7.10 44.13
CA GLU A 326 35.46 5.81 44.10
C GLU A 326 36.97 5.93 43.88
N CYS A 327 37.40 6.87 43.01
CA CYS A 327 38.83 6.97 42.64
C CYS A 327 39.43 8.39 42.76
N GLY A 328 38.64 9.41 43.04
CA GLY A 328 39.12 10.79 43.14
C GLY A 328 39.52 11.45 41.82
N ILE A 329 39.37 10.73 40.66
CA ILE A 329 39.80 11.22 39.36
C ILE A 329 38.60 11.82 38.61
N ASP A 330 38.80 13.01 38.04
CA ASP A 330 37.77 13.77 37.31
C ASP A 330 37.84 13.57 35.79
N ASP A 331 38.00 12.32 35.34
CA ASP A 331 37.93 11.97 33.89
C ASP A 331 36.54 11.43 33.54
N LEU A 332 35.70 12.28 32.96
CA LEU A 332 34.27 12.06 32.82
C LEU A 332 33.82 11.98 31.39
N ILE A 333 32.87 11.06 31.14
CA ILE A 333 32.14 10.95 29.89
C ILE A 333 30.65 11.19 30.13
N PRO A 334 30.04 12.24 29.54
CA PRO A 334 28.60 12.38 29.55
C PRO A 334 27.99 11.38 28.57
N LYS A 335 27.03 10.60 29.07
CA LYS A 335 26.22 9.66 28.29
C LYS A 335 24.76 10.03 28.40
N TYR A 336 24.03 9.90 27.28
CA TYR A 336 22.59 10.10 27.22
C TYR A 336 21.87 8.80 26.90
N TRP A 337 20.66 8.67 27.45
CA TRP A 337 19.80 7.52 27.18
C TRP A 337 19.22 7.59 25.78
N VAL A 338 19.39 6.52 25.02
CA VAL A 338 18.72 6.31 23.73
C VAL A 338 17.59 5.33 23.98
N GLU A 339 16.36 5.81 23.78
CA GLU A 339 15.16 5.02 23.95
C GLU A 339 15.17 3.79 23.03
N GLU A 340 14.47 2.75 23.43
CA GLU A 340 14.15 1.63 22.57
C GLU A 340 13.44 2.13 21.30
N LYS A 341 13.94 1.76 20.14
CA LYS A 341 13.27 2.01 18.88
C LYS A 341 12.74 0.71 18.33
N ILE A 342 11.41 0.60 18.37
CA ILE A 342 10.67 -0.53 17.79
C ILE A 342 10.51 -0.33 16.28
N GLU A 343 10.54 0.91 15.83
CA GLU A 343 10.34 1.30 14.44
C GLU A 343 11.64 1.83 13.82
N GLU A 344 11.79 1.60 12.53
CA GLU A 344 12.83 2.22 11.72
C GLU A 344 12.22 2.89 10.49
N VAL A 345 12.90 3.94 10.00
CA VAL A 345 12.47 4.65 8.80
C VAL A 345 12.47 3.66 7.63
N LEU A 346 11.36 3.63 6.90
CA LEU A 346 11.27 2.86 5.67
C LEU A 346 12.18 3.51 4.63
N ASP A 347 13.09 2.73 4.08
CA ASP A 347 13.96 3.12 2.96
C ASP A 347 13.48 2.46 1.66
N SER A 348 14.25 2.61 0.58
CA SER A 348 13.94 2.03 -0.73
C SER A 348 14.20 0.53 -0.84
N ASN A 349 14.80 -0.09 0.18
CA ASN A 349 15.03 -1.52 0.22
C ASN A 349 13.85 -2.25 0.86
N TRP A 350 12.96 -2.78 0.03
CA TRP A 350 11.80 -3.56 0.42
C TRP A 350 12.01 -5.07 0.21
N SER A 351 13.25 -5.52 0.17
CA SER A 351 13.58 -6.96 0.02
C SER A 351 13.21 -7.82 1.25
N ASP A 352 12.75 -7.19 2.32
CA ASP A 352 12.16 -7.84 3.49
C ASP A 352 10.79 -8.46 3.20
N ILE A 353 10.14 -8.07 2.10
CA ILE A 353 8.84 -8.61 1.67
C ILE A 353 8.96 -9.24 0.28
N TYR A 354 8.14 -10.27 0.07
CA TYR A 354 7.98 -10.87 -1.26
C TYR A 354 6.99 -10.05 -2.08
N GLY A 355 7.30 -9.88 -3.38
CA GLY A 355 6.42 -9.19 -4.31
C GLY A 355 5.24 -10.02 -4.77
N TYR A 356 5.34 -11.35 -4.71
CA TYR A 356 4.31 -12.30 -5.12
C TYR A 356 3.82 -13.16 -3.96
N SER A 357 2.61 -13.69 -4.11
CA SER A 357 1.95 -14.65 -3.24
C SER A 357 1.52 -15.89 -4.04
N THR A 358 1.08 -16.91 -3.35
CA THR A 358 0.46 -18.12 -3.92
C THR A 358 -0.83 -18.46 -3.16
N THR A 359 -1.47 -17.49 -2.56
CA THR A 359 -2.63 -17.69 -1.68
C THR A 359 -3.86 -18.15 -2.47
N TRP A 360 -4.06 -17.57 -3.66
CA TRP A 360 -5.25 -17.78 -4.49
C TRP A 360 -4.96 -18.59 -5.76
N ASP A 361 -3.80 -19.26 -5.84
CA ASP A 361 -3.37 -20.07 -7.00
C ASP A 361 -3.35 -19.31 -8.34
N PHE A 362 -3.15 -17.98 -8.27
CA PHE A 362 -2.96 -17.16 -9.46
C PHE A 362 -1.46 -16.98 -9.74
N PRO A 363 -0.97 -17.29 -10.96
CA PRO A 363 0.48 -17.42 -11.26
C PRO A 363 1.34 -16.18 -10.97
N THR A 364 0.72 -14.99 -10.99
CA THR A 364 1.37 -13.69 -10.78
C THR A 364 0.65 -12.86 -9.72
N GLU A 365 0.09 -13.52 -8.71
CA GLU A 365 -0.60 -12.88 -7.61
C GLU A 365 0.36 -11.96 -6.85
N ASN A 366 0.01 -10.69 -6.73
CA ASN A 366 0.75 -9.74 -5.91
C ASN A 366 0.56 -10.05 -4.42
N SER A 367 1.61 -9.85 -3.63
CA SER A 367 1.56 -10.03 -2.18
C SER A 367 0.69 -8.96 -1.51
N GLU A 368 -0.27 -9.36 -0.67
CA GLU A 368 -1.06 -8.42 0.13
C GLU A 368 -0.17 -7.54 1.03
N THR A 369 0.93 -8.07 1.55
CA THR A 369 1.89 -7.32 2.37
C THR A 369 2.56 -6.19 1.59
N LEU A 370 2.92 -6.46 0.32
CA LEU A 370 3.47 -5.43 -0.57
C LEU A 370 2.44 -4.33 -0.83
N LEU A 371 1.23 -4.72 -1.24
CA LEU A 371 0.18 -3.77 -1.58
C LEU A 371 -0.30 -2.97 -0.37
N LYS A 372 -0.35 -3.58 0.81
CA LYS A 372 -0.60 -2.87 2.06
C LYS A 372 0.43 -1.76 2.27
N ARG A 373 1.73 -2.08 2.14
CA ARG A 373 2.81 -1.09 2.30
C ARG A 373 2.71 0.04 1.28
N VAL A 374 2.43 -0.27 0.00
CA VAL A 374 2.21 0.71 -1.06
C VAL A 374 1.04 1.65 -0.70
N ILE A 375 -0.12 1.09 -0.40
CA ILE A 375 -1.35 1.85 -0.18
C ILE A 375 -1.25 2.71 1.09
N GLU A 376 -0.77 2.15 2.20
CA GLU A 376 -0.63 2.88 3.47
C GLU A 376 0.42 4.01 3.39
N SER A 377 1.45 3.87 2.55
CA SER A 377 2.52 4.86 2.45
C SER A 377 2.13 6.12 1.68
N THR A 378 1.04 6.09 0.89
CA THR A 378 0.67 7.21 -0.01
C THR A 378 -0.80 7.59 0.02
N SER A 379 -1.62 6.95 0.88
CA SER A 379 -3.07 7.22 0.95
C SER A 379 -3.62 7.12 2.36
N ASN A 380 -4.73 7.81 2.60
CA ASN A 380 -5.54 7.74 3.81
C ASN A 380 -6.84 6.94 3.56
N LYS A 381 -7.62 6.68 4.62
CA LYS A 381 -8.98 6.12 4.49
C LYS A 381 -9.83 7.01 3.59
N ASN A 382 -10.68 6.38 2.77
CA ASN A 382 -11.54 6.99 1.76
C ASN A 382 -10.83 7.58 0.53
N ASP A 383 -9.49 7.61 0.47
CA ASP A 383 -8.78 7.95 -0.75
C ASP A 383 -9.02 6.90 -1.83
N LEU A 384 -8.98 7.34 -3.09
CA LEU A 384 -9.21 6.48 -4.25
C LEU A 384 -7.91 5.85 -4.74
N ILE A 385 -7.87 4.52 -4.76
CA ILE A 385 -6.78 3.69 -5.25
C ILE A 385 -7.17 3.12 -6.61
N MET A 386 -6.22 2.98 -7.53
CA MET A 386 -6.50 2.42 -8.84
C MET A 386 -5.45 1.42 -9.27
N ASP A 387 -5.91 0.33 -9.90
CA ASP A 387 -5.08 -0.63 -10.62
C ASP A 387 -5.75 -1.00 -11.94
N PHE A 388 -5.10 -0.68 -13.05
CA PHE A 388 -5.61 -0.98 -14.39
C PHE A 388 -4.86 -2.12 -15.09
N PHE A 389 -4.05 -2.86 -14.35
CA PHE A 389 -3.51 -4.18 -14.68
C PHE A 389 -3.79 -5.14 -13.51
N LEU A 390 -5.07 -5.26 -13.17
CA LEU A 390 -5.53 -5.76 -11.88
C LEU A 390 -5.11 -7.22 -11.57
N GLY A 391 -5.06 -8.07 -12.59
CA GLY A 391 -4.67 -9.47 -12.44
C GLY A 391 -5.60 -10.24 -11.50
N SER A 392 -5.08 -10.65 -10.35
CA SER A 392 -5.84 -11.41 -9.32
C SER A 392 -6.80 -10.57 -8.47
N GLY A 393 -6.83 -9.25 -8.62
CA GLY A 393 -7.67 -8.39 -7.77
C GLY A 393 -7.06 -7.99 -6.42
N THR A 394 -5.84 -8.42 -6.12
CA THR A 394 -5.22 -8.20 -4.79
C THR A 394 -5.14 -6.71 -4.42
N THR A 395 -4.86 -5.82 -5.37
CA THR A 395 -4.79 -4.37 -5.11
C THR A 395 -6.12 -3.83 -4.58
N THR A 396 -7.23 -4.18 -5.23
CA THR A 396 -8.57 -3.73 -4.83
C THR A 396 -9.01 -4.36 -3.51
N ALA A 397 -8.71 -5.64 -3.30
CA ALA A 397 -9.00 -6.34 -2.05
C ALA A 397 -8.27 -5.70 -0.86
N VAL A 398 -6.98 -5.38 -1.01
CA VAL A 398 -6.19 -4.70 0.05
C VAL A 398 -6.69 -3.27 0.28
N ALA A 399 -6.99 -2.52 -0.79
CA ALA A 399 -7.56 -1.17 -0.66
C ALA A 399 -8.88 -1.20 0.14
N HIS A 400 -9.76 -2.14 -0.16
CA HIS A 400 -11.02 -2.35 0.56
C HIS A 400 -10.80 -2.69 2.05
N LYS A 401 -9.95 -3.68 2.35
CA LYS A 401 -9.57 -4.05 3.72
C LYS A 401 -9.02 -2.87 4.54
N LEU A 402 -8.37 -1.93 3.88
CA LEU A 402 -7.80 -0.74 4.50
C LEU A 402 -8.77 0.46 4.54
N GLY A 403 -10.01 0.31 4.10
CA GLY A 403 -11.02 1.36 4.07
C GLY A 403 -10.75 2.47 3.03
N ARG A 404 -10.10 2.12 1.91
CA ARG A 404 -9.92 2.97 0.74
C ARG A 404 -10.98 2.65 -0.30
N LYS A 405 -11.34 3.65 -1.11
CA LYS A 405 -12.10 3.44 -2.33
C LYS A 405 -11.16 2.92 -3.43
N TRP A 406 -11.71 2.18 -4.39
CA TRP A 406 -10.84 1.56 -5.38
C TRP A 406 -11.50 1.43 -6.77
N ILE A 407 -10.66 1.40 -7.81
CA ILE A 407 -11.02 1.07 -9.18
C ILE A 407 -10.04 0.01 -9.68
N GLY A 408 -10.58 -1.12 -10.12
CA GLY A 408 -9.81 -2.20 -10.74
C GLY A 408 -10.28 -2.46 -12.16
N VAL A 409 -9.34 -2.62 -13.10
CA VAL A 409 -9.63 -2.96 -14.49
C VAL A 409 -8.90 -4.23 -14.87
N GLU A 410 -9.65 -5.21 -15.39
CA GLU A 410 -9.11 -6.48 -15.87
C GLU A 410 -9.86 -6.93 -17.14
N MET A 411 -9.10 -7.44 -18.12
CA MET A 411 -9.69 -7.92 -19.39
C MET A 411 -9.79 -9.44 -19.49
N GLY A 412 -9.03 -10.17 -18.69
CA GLY A 412 -8.93 -11.63 -18.73
C GLY A 412 -10.22 -12.34 -18.31
N GLU A 413 -10.40 -13.57 -18.76
CA GLU A 413 -11.58 -14.36 -18.39
C GLU A 413 -11.59 -14.72 -16.88
N HIS A 414 -10.44 -14.76 -16.23
CA HIS A 414 -10.30 -14.92 -14.79
C HIS A 414 -10.97 -13.81 -13.97
N PHE A 415 -11.37 -12.70 -14.58
CA PHE A 415 -12.20 -11.66 -13.97
C PHE A 415 -13.44 -12.23 -13.26
N TYR A 416 -14.05 -13.29 -13.80
CA TYR A 416 -15.26 -13.88 -13.24
C TYR A 416 -15.02 -15.01 -12.23
N SER A 417 -13.79 -15.51 -12.14
CA SER A 417 -13.48 -16.68 -11.31
C SER A 417 -12.45 -16.40 -10.21
N VAL A 418 -11.65 -15.34 -10.35
CA VAL A 418 -10.57 -15.00 -9.43
C VAL A 418 -10.76 -13.62 -8.82
N VAL A 419 -11.09 -12.60 -9.64
CA VAL A 419 -11.29 -11.20 -9.22
C VAL A 419 -12.65 -11.00 -8.58
#